data_10a4ccd9b42b9a2f2595d5c32a0b0f35
#
_entry.id   10a4ccd9b42b9a2f2595d5c32a0b0f35
#
_cell.length_a   1.000
_cell.length_b   1.000
_cell.length_c   1.000
_cell.angle_alpha   90.00
_cell.angle_beta   90.00
_cell.angle_gamma   90.00
#
_symmetry.space_group_name_H-M   'P 1'
#
loop_
_entity.id
_entity.type
_entity.pdbx_description
1 polymer ?
#
loop_
_entity_poly.entity_id
_entity_poly.type
_entity_poly.pdbx_seq_one_letter_code
_entity_poly.pdbx_strand_id
1 'polypeptide(L)'
;MAEGNQLVRSGIYRTALLRYREAAAAGLDSGLLHYNLGVVQYKLGDFTEAADEFARAAADPALAGLASYNRGLALKASGNSAAASDAFHAAADAADDRHLRRAAEGAAEGAVAASAPPAARGRSFESRAEPAARIGQFELSAAARVGQDDNVYRTPADAYVDLSDPTQPLVTPVVHSATFMPAELHALYALDNESGDTQFKFRYDMDGAFYDTEFSNANEVDQAVSMGADIVLGEEDRRRRTLDTAFFVGTHSETNFDPDDGLHRDIVVQVNGQPVVEDVSERFSYKAAGVRGEFVHTLGRVTWRLNLKFERDEYERTEAVANFDHDYFYTGVDVDYDFSDVMTLRFGLRKYRTIYDERPARDLTGALLDTNPAQEYDYGALQVGVARRLGRAVELEADYLRLDRTDGFLGYYDYTQDVLRVGFGFHPAPRFDLKLSALARSYDYPNAFAYHVAAGGARELEEAGVTLEAEYRFKPRFTLWAELDSLDVTSTDARAAYLRTQAMLGVEWRK
;
A
#
# COMPACT_ATOMS: atom_id res chain seq x y z
N MET A 1 -5.31 -36.79 0.13
CA MET A 1 -4.57 -35.60 -0.35
C MET A 1 -5.48 -34.39 -0.45
N ALA A 2 -6.47 -34.32 -1.36
CA ALA A 2 -7.30 -33.12 -1.56
C ALA A 2 -7.97 -32.60 -0.29
N GLU A 3 -8.55 -33.49 0.51
CA GLU A 3 -9.16 -33.13 1.82
C GLU A 3 -8.10 -32.59 2.81
N GLY A 4 -6.91 -33.21 2.84
CA GLY A 4 -5.80 -32.71 3.64
C GLY A 4 -5.37 -31.29 3.26
N ASN A 5 -5.26 -31.03 1.95
CA ASN A 5 -4.91 -29.70 1.45
C ASN A 5 -5.98 -28.64 1.82
N GLN A 6 -7.26 -28.99 1.75
CA GLN A 6 -8.35 -28.11 2.17
C GLN A 6 -8.28 -27.79 3.65
N LEU A 7 -8.01 -28.80 4.50
CA LEU A 7 -7.85 -28.62 5.94
C LEU A 7 -6.65 -27.73 6.29
N VAL A 8 -5.55 -27.84 5.54
CA VAL A 8 -4.38 -26.94 5.72
C VAL A 8 -4.75 -25.51 5.40
N ARG A 9 -5.44 -25.24 4.30
CA ARG A 9 -5.93 -23.88 3.95
C ARG A 9 -6.84 -23.30 5.03
N SER A 10 -7.61 -24.17 5.68
CA SER A 10 -8.50 -23.79 6.80
C SER A 10 -7.76 -23.71 8.16
N GLY A 11 -6.45 -23.85 8.22
CA GLY A 11 -5.68 -23.81 9.46
C GLY A 11 -5.87 -25.04 10.38
N ILE A 12 -6.57 -26.10 9.94
CA ILE A 12 -6.91 -27.28 10.75
C ILE A 12 -5.78 -28.33 10.65
N TYR A 13 -4.59 -27.96 11.08
CA TYR A 13 -3.36 -28.72 10.86
C TYR A 13 -3.37 -30.12 11.46
N ARG A 14 -3.93 -30.31 12.68
CA ARG A 14 -3.99 -31.65 13.31
C ARG A 14 -4.81 -32.64 12.50
N THR A 15 -5.96 -32.21 11.98
CA THR A 15 -6.81 -33.07 11.15
C THR A 15 -6.20 -33.28 9.77
N ALA A 16 -5.56 -32.26 9.20
CA ALA A 16 -4.82 -32.39 7.94
C ALA A 16 -3.69 -33.42 8.06
N LEU A 17 -2.92 -33.40 9.15
CA LEU A 17 -1.88 -34.40 9.43
C LEU A 17 -2.45 -35.81 9.46
N LEU A 18 -3.62 -36.00 10.08
CA LEU A 18 -4.30 -37.30 10.12
C LEU A 18 -4.68 -37.76 8.69
N ARG A 19 -5.26 -36.88 7.86
CA ARG A 19 -5.62 -37.20 6.47
C ARG A 19 -4.43 -37.52 5.59
N TYR A 20 -3.31 -36.85 5.79
CA TYR A 20 -2.09 -37.17 5.05
C TYR A 20 -1.47 -38.50 5.50
N ARG A 21 -1.51 -38.79 6.82
CA ARG A 21 -1.05 -40.08 7.35
C ARG A 21 -1.95 -41.24 6.90
N GLU A 22 -3.26 -41.04 6.81
CA GLU A 22 -4.19 -42.02 6.22
C GLU A 22 -3.87 -42.28 4.73
N ALA A 23 -3.57 -41.22 3.98
CA ALA A 23 -3.15 -41.38 2.57
C ALA A 23 -1.83 -42.16 2.45
N ALA A 24 -0.86 -41.90 3.32
CA ALA A 24 0.40 -42.66 3.38
C ALA A 24 0.15 -44.11 3.76
N ALA A 25 -0.71 -44.38 4.76
CA ALA A 25 -1.08 -45.73 5.18
C ALA A 25 -1.84 -46.49 4.10
N ALA A 26 -2.54 -45.80 3.21
CA ALA A 26 -3.21 -46.37 2.03
C ALA A 26 -2.23 -46.66 0.85
N GLY A 27 -0.94 -46.46 1.07
CA GLY A 27 0.12 -46.76 0.09
C GLY A 27 0.50 -45.61 -0.84
N LEU A 28 0.02 -44.39 -0.57
CA LEU A 28 0.50 -43.22 -1.29
C LEU A 28 1.88 -42.84 -0.75
N ASP A 29 2.90 -42.89 -1.61
CA ASP A 29 4.28 -42.49 -1.34
C ASP A 29 4.74 -41.57 -2.48
N SER A 30 4.72 -40.25 -2.25
CA SER A 30 5.10 -39.26 -3.25
C SER A 30 5.80 -38.07 -2.60
N GLY A 31 6.69 -37.41 -3.37
CA GLY A 31 7.36 -36.19 -2.91
C GLY A 31 6.36 -35.14 -2.44
N LEU A 32 5.24 -34.97 -3.12
CA LEU A 32 4.19 -34.01 -2.72
C LEU A 32 3.49 -34.38 -1.40
N LEU A 33 3.28 -35.68 -1.14
CA LEU A 33 2.72 -36.10 0.16
C LEU A 33 3.70 -35.79 1.30
N HIS A 34 4.97 -36.13 1.13
CA HIS A 34 6.01 -35.84 2.14
C HIS A 34 6.19 -34.35 2.33
N TYR A 35 6.14 -33.58 1.25
CA TYR A 35 6.16 -32.12 1.35
C TYR A 35 5.01 -31.59 2.23
N ASN A 36 3.78 -32.00 1.95
CA ASN A 36 2.60 -31.56 2.72
C ASN A 36 2.62 -32.06 4.17
N LEU A 37 3.14 -33.26 4.43
CA LEU A 37 3.36 -33.75 5.80
C LEU A 37 4.38 -32.85 6.54
N GLY A 38 5.48 -32.54 5.92
CA GLY A 38 6.49 -31.63 6.47
C GLY A 38 5.94 -30.27 6.81
N VAL A 39 5.13 -29.71 5.91
CA VAL A 39 4.46 -28.44 6.12
C VAL A 39 3.58 -28.46 7.36
N VAL A 40 2.69 -29.44 7.46
CA VAL A 40 1.75 -29.52 8.59
C VAL A 40 2.48 -29.76 9.89
N GLN A 41 3.52 -30.57 9.92
CA GLN A 41 4.35 -30.78 11.09
C GLN A 41 5.09 -29.51 11.49
N TYR A 42 5.60 -28.73 10.53
CA TYR A 42 6.20 -27.42 10.77
C TYR A 42 5.19 -26.46 11.43
N LYS A 43 3.97 -26.39 10.91
CA LYS A 43 2.88 -25.54 11.48
C LYS A 43 2.44 -25.99 12.88
N LEU A 44 2.64 -27.25 13.21
CA LEU A 44 2.36 -27.80 14.55
C LEU A 44 3.53 -27.63 15.55
N GLY A 45 4.69 -27.16 15.08
CA GLY A 45 5.90 -27.03 15.89
C GLY A 45 6.75 -28.32 15.97
N ASP A 46 6.37 -29.36 15.23
CA ASP A 46 7.09 -30.64 15.17
C ASP A 46 8.27 -30.53 14.18
N PHE A 47 9.20 -29.60 14.45
CA PHE A 47 10.22 -29.17 13.49
C PHE A 47 11.21 -30.27 13.05
N THR A 48 11.54 -31.20 13.94
CA THR A 48 12.43 -32.32 13.60
C THR A 48 11.79 -33.26 12.60
N GLU A 49 10.55 -33.65 12.87
CA GLU A 49 9.75 -34.49 11.99
C GLU A 49 9.48 -33.80 10.66
N ALA A 50 9.21 -32.49 10.68
CA ALA A 50 9.06 -31.70 9.48
C ALA A 50 10.32 -31.72 8.61
N ALA A 51 11.50 -31.58 9.21
CA ALA A 51 12.78 -31.64 8.51
C ALA A 51 13.01 -33.01 7.82
N ASP A 52 12.58 -34.08 8.48
CA ASP A 52 12.69 -35.44 7.94
C ASP A 52 11.73 -35.66 6.76
N GLU A 53 10.51 -35.16 6.86
CA GLU A 53 9.53 -35.25 5.74
C GLU A 53 9.96 -34.38 4.56
N PHE A 54 10.47 -33.17 4.80
CA PHE A 54 11.05 -32.35 3.73
C PHE A 54 12.28 -32.99 3.09
N ALA A 55 13.10 -33.71 3.85
CA ALA A 55 14.23 -34.47 3.29
C ALA A 55 13.76 -35.58 2.31
N ARG A 56 12.62 -36.22 2.63
CA ARG A 56 12.02 -37.23 1.72
C ARG A 56 11.42 -36.56 0.48
N ALA A 57 10.75 -35.42 0.67
CA ALA A 57 10.21 -34.64 -0.42
C ALA A 57 11.28 -34.15 -1.41
N ALA A 58 12.47 -33.81 -0.91
CA ALA A 58 13.60 -33.35 -1.72
C ALA A 58 14.18 -34.45 -2.66
N ALA A 59 13.80 -35.71 -2.48
CA ALA A 59 14.13 -36.78 -3.42
C ALA A 59 13.38 -36.66 -4.75
N ASP A 60 12.26 -35.91 -4.77
CA ASP A 60 11.54 -35.56 -6.00
C ASP A 60 12.25 -34.38 -6.68
N PRO A 61 12.78 -34.53 -7.91
CA PRO A 61 13.48 -33.45 -8.59
C PRO A 61 12.65 -32.18 -8.78
N ALA A 62 11.32 -32.33 -8.96
CA ALA A 62 10.43 -31.18 -9.13
C ALA A 62 10.23 -30.36 -7.83
N LEU A 63 10.51 -30.96 -6.68
CA LEU A 63 10.37 -30.34 -5.37
C LEU A 63 11.71 -30.10 -4.65
N ALA A 64 12.82 -30.58 -5.25
CA ALA A 64 14.12 -30.64 -4.57
C ALA A 64 14.57 -29.30 -3.97
N GLY A 65 14.49 -28.23 -4.75
CA GLY A 65 14.86 -26.89 -4.28
C GLY A 65 13.96 -26.41 -3.14
N LEU A 66 12.65 -26.48 -3.34
CA LEU A 66 11.66 -26.00 -2.38
C LEU A 66 11.65 -26.84 -1.10
N ALA A 67 11.72 -28.16 -1.22
CA ALA A 67 11.75 -29.06 -0.07
C ALA A 67 13.04 -28.90 0.75
N SER A 68 14.18 -28.73 0.09
CA SER A 68 15.46 -28.44 0.77
C SER A 68 15.42 -27.11 1.51
N TYR A 69 14.79 -26.10 0.92
CA TYR A 69 14.59 -24.81 1.53
C TYR A 69 13.75 -24.93 2.82
N ASN A 70 12.57 -25.56 2.74
CA ASN A 70 11.70 -25.77 3.90
C ASN A 70 12.36 -26.68 4.97
N ARG A 71 13.20 -27.62 4.56
CA ARG A 71 14.03 -28.39 5.47
C ARG A 71 14.97 -27.48 6.25
N GLY A 72 15.63 -26.55 5.57
CA GLY A 72 16.50 -25.56 6.20
C GLY A 72 15.77 -24.75 7.27
N LEU A 73 14.53 -24.38 7.01
CA LEU A 73 13.68 -23.68 7.96
C LEU A 73 13.35 -24.50 9.18
N ALA A 74 12.93 -25.74 8.97
CA ALA A 74 12.59 -26.66 10.04
C ALA A 74 13.81 -26.95 10.92
N LEU A 75 14.98 -27.12 10.32
CA LEU A 75 16.24 -27.29 11.02
C LEU A 75 16.65 -26.04 11.82
N LYS A 76 16.44 -24.85 11.27
CA LYS A 76 16.67 -23.59 11.95
C LYS A 76 15.73 -23.43 13.14
N ALA A 77 14.44 -23.71 12.96
CA ALA A 77 13.43 -23.64 14.02
C ALA A 77 13.69 -24.68 15.14
N SER A 78 14.27 -25.84 14.82
CA SER A 78 14.70 -26.82 15.82
C SER A 78 16.03 -26.48 16.49
N GLY A 79 16.66 -25.33 16.14
CA GLY A 79 17.94 -24.87 16.71
C GLY A 79 19.18 -25.45 16.03
N ASN A 80 19.04 -26.22 14.95
CA ASN A 80 20.18 -26.83 14.25
C ASN A 80 20.65 -25.93 13.10
N SER A 81 21.26 -24.80 13.42
CA SER A 81 21.67 -23.78 12.45
C SER A 81 22.70 -24.27 11.42
N ALA A 82 23.56 -25.22 11.79
CA ALA A 82 24.57 -25.78 10.88
C ALA A 82 23.90 -26.61 9.78
N ALA A 83 23.03 -27.54 10.16
CA ALA A 83 22.29 -28.35 9.21
C ALA A 83 21.29 -27.52 8.40
N ALA A 84 20.78 -26.45 8.96
CA ALA A 84 19.95 -25.48 8.25
C ALA A 84 20.71 -24.80 7.11
N SER A 85 21.94 -24.34 7.36
CA SER A 85 22.79 -23.74 6.34
C SER A 85 23.06 -24.71 5.18
N ASP A 86 23.39 -25.97 5.51
CA ASP A 86 23.61 -26.99 4.48
C ASP A 86 22.36 -27.27 3.63
N ALA A 87 21.18 -27.25 4.27
CA ALA A 87 19.91 -27.43 3.57
C ALA A 87 19.56 -26.24 2.67
N PHE A 88 19.86 -25.01 3.09
CA PHE A 88 19.68 -23.81 2.27
C PHE A 88 20.65 -23.80 1.08
N HIS A 89 21.90 -24.20 1.23
CA HIS A 89 22.82 -24.36 0.10
C HIS A 89 22.31 -25.42 -0.89
N ALA A 90 21.83 -26.55 -0.39
CA ALA A 90 21.23 -27.58 -1.23
C ALA A 90 19.99 -27.06 -1.98
N ALA A 91 19.21 -26.19 -1.34
CA ALA A 91 18.08 -25.54 -1.97
C ALA A 91 18.51 -24.59 -3.10
N ALA A 92 19.54 -23.77 -2.86
CA ALA A 92 20.07 -22.86 -3.89
C ALA A 92 20.61 -23.63 -5.11
N ASP A 93 21.31 -24.74 -4.87
CA ASP A 93 21.88 -25.59 -5.92
C ASP A 93 20.80 -26.31 -6.74
N ALA A 94 19.69 -26.70 -6.10
CA ALA A 94 18.59 -27.43 -6.74
C ALA A 94 17.48 -26.51 -7.29
N ALA A 95 17.53 -25.21 -7.02
CA ALA A 95 16.51 -24.29 -7.46
C ALA A 95 16.63 -23.94 -8.95
N ASP A 96 15.62 -24.30 -9.73
CA ASP A 96 15.49 -23.86 -11.12
C ASP A 96 15.03 -22.38 -11.17
N ASP A 97 14.18 -21.97 -10.20
CA ASP A 97 13.70 -20.60 -10.08
C ASP A 97 14.74 -19.68 -9.41
N ARG A 98 14.97 -18.51 -10.01
CA ARG A 98 15.93 -17.51 -9.54
C ARG A 98 15.55 -16.89 -8.17
N HIS A 99 14.24 -16.82 -7.86
CA HIS A 99 13.78 -16.23 -6.61
C HIS A 99 14.00 -17.21 -5.45
N LEU A 100 13.68 -18.50 -5.65
CA LEU A 100 13.98 -19.52 -4.66
C LEU A 100 15.49 -19.63 -4.42
N ARG A 101 16.31 -19.53 -5.47
CA ARG A 101 17.77 -19.53 -5.36
C ARG A 101 18.28 -18.40 -4.49
N ARG A 102 17.85 -17.17 -4.75
CA ARG A 102 18.23 -15.98 -3.94
C ARG A 102 17.75 -16.09 -2.49
N ALA A 103 16.51 -16.56 -2.28
CA ALA A 103 15.98 -16.77 -0.94
C ALA A 103 16.83 -17.80 -0.15
N ALA A 104 17.24 -18.87 -0.82
CA ALA A 104 18.07 -19.89 -0.24
C ALA A 104 19.51 -19.41 0.06
N GLU A 105 20.11 -18.65 -0.85
CA GLU A 105 21.42 -18.01 -0.64
C GLU A 105 21.38 -17.04 0.54
N GLY A 106 20.39 -16.15 0.58
CA GLY A 106 20.21 -15.19 1.69
C GLY A 106 19.91 -15.86 3.03
N ALA A 107 19.13 -16.95 3.02
CA ALA A 107 18.87 -17.74 4.22
C ALA A 107 20.11 -18.51 4.71
N ALA A 108 20.99 -18.92 3.79
CA ALA A 108 22.27 -19.60 4.11
C ALA A 108 23.30 -18.63 4.70
N GLU A 109 23.39 -17.42 4.17
CA GLU A 109 24.33 -16.38 4.64
C GLU A 109 24.03 -15.88 6.05
N GLY A 110 22.95 -16.32 6.60
CA GLY A 110 22.67 -16.08 8.01
C GLY A 110 21.56 -15.10 8.26
N ALA A 111 20.50 -15.66 8.46
CA ALA A 111 19.44 -15.20 9.31
C ALA A 111 19.69 -13.90 10.07
N VAL A 112 19.58 -12.78 9.46
CA VAL A 112 19.31 -11.52 10.17
C VAL A 112 18.53 -10.57 9.29
N ALA A 113 17.46 -10.11 9.86
CA ALA A 113 16.60 -8.98 9.52
C ALA A 113 15.80 -9.13 8.22
N ALA A 114 14.71 -9.18 8.27
CA ALA A 114 13.40 -8.75 8.65
C ALA A 114 12.82 -7.63 7.83
N SER A 115 11.67 -7.60 7.39
CA SER A 115 10.73 -6.95 7.07
C SER A 115 9.56 -6.42 6.73
N ALA A 116 8.68 -5.93 6.57
CA ALA A 116 7.42 -5.24 6.88
C ALA A 116 6.38 -5.20 5.76
N PRO A 117 5.12 -4.93 6.04
CA PRO A 117 4.02 -5.21 5.14
C PRO A 117 3.68 -4.05 4.20
N PRO A 118 2.81 -4.30 3.19
CA PRO A 118 2.36 -3.27 2.28
C PRO A 118 1.53 -2.22 3.03
N ALA A 119 1.89 -0.97 2.84
CA ALA A 119 1.07 0.13 3.29
C ALA A 119 -0.24 0.13 2.50
N ALA A 120 -1.37 0.12 3.23
CA ALA A 120 -2.62 0.54 2.66
C ALA A 120 -2.40 1.95 2.08
N ARG A 121 -2.61 2.09 0.77
CA ARG A 121 -2.48 3.39 0.11
C ARG A 121 -3.72 4.22 0.44
N GLY A 122 -3.70 4.87 1.59
CA GLY A 122 -4.54 6.03 1.78
C GLY A 122 -4.01 7.13 0.86
N ARG A 123 -4.74 7.49 -0.18
CA ARG A 123 -4.51 8.74 -0.87
C ARG A 123 -4.83 9.84 0.14
N SER A 124 -3.82 10.56 0.62
CA SER A 124 -4.06 11.78 1.38
C SER A 124 -4.74 12.78 0.44
N PHE A 125 -5.91 13.28 0.84
CA PHE A 125 -6.52 14.44 0.21
C PHE A 125 -5.59 15.64 0.42
N GLU A 126 -4.66 15.85 -0.49
CA GLU A 126 -3.88 17.09 -0.51
C GLU A 126 -4.83 18.20 -0.97
N SER A 127 -5.16 19.09 -0.06
CA SER A 127 -5.93 20.28 -0.39
C SER A 127 -5.10 21.19 -1.31
N ARG A 128 -5.46 21.18 -2.60
CA ARG A 128 -4.96 22.19 -3.54
C ARG A 128 -5.50 23.54 -3.10
N ALA A 129 -4.64 24.46 -2.70
CA ALA A 129 -5.05 25.80 -2.32
C ALA A 129 -5.72 26.50 -3.51
N GLU A 130 -7.03 26.68 -3.46
CA GLU A 130 -7.82 27.36 -4.45
C GLU A 130 -7.96 28.86 -4.15
N PRO A 131 -8.11 29.73 -5.17
CA PRO A 131 -8.32 31.16 -4.97
C PRO A 131 -9.65 31.45 -4.26
N ALA A 132 -9.64 32.39 -3.34
CA ALA A 132 -10.79 32.78 -2.51
C ALA A 132 -12.06 33.05 -3.36
N ALA A 133 -13.13 32.32 -3.06
CA ALA A 133 -14.44 32.48 -3.69
C ALA A 133 -15.16 33.73 -3.12
N ARG A 134 -16.12 34.28 -3.83
CA ARG A 134 -16.92 35.46 -3.45
C ARG A 134 -18.26 35.07 -2.84
N ILE A 135 -18.98 36.00 -2.15
CA ILE A 135 -20.25 35.75 -1.45
C ILE A 135 -21.24 34.95 -2.31
N GLY A 136 -21.70 33.80 -1.80
CA GLY A 136 -22.70 32.97 -2.45
C GLY A 136 -22.21 32.30 -3.74
N GLN A 137 -20.94 31.97 -3.87
CA GLN A 137 -20.42 31.32 -5.06
C GLN A 137 -20.58 29.79 -4.98
N PHE A 138 -20.99 29.23 -6.11
CA PHE A 138 -21.05 27.81 -6.32
C PHE A 138 -20.07 27.43 -7.44
N GLU A 139 -19.14 26.56 -7.14
CA GLU A 139 -18.18 26.00 -8.05
C GLU A 139 -18.50 24.53 -8.24
N LEU A 140 -18.40 24.06 -9.47
CA LEU A 140 -18.61 22.67 -9.85
C LEU A 140 -17.59 22.29 -10.89
N SER A 141 -16.83 21.23 -10.62
CA SER A 141 -15.98 20.60 -11.62
C SER A 141 -16.33 19.13 -11.77
N ALA A 142 -16.28 18.66 -12.99
CA ALA A 142 -16.46 17.27 -13.31
C ALA A 142 -15.42 16.84 -14.35
N ALA A 143 -14.78 15.72 -14.13
CA ALA A 143 -13.88 15.11 -15.09
C ALA A 143 -14.35 13.69 -15.39
N ALA A 144 -14.28 13.32 -16.65
CA ALA A 144 -14.50 11.96 -17.11
C ALA A 144 -13.38 11.60 -18.07
N ARG A 145 -12.78 10.44 -17.83
CA ARG A 145 -11.65 9.94 -18.60
C ARG A 145 -11.96 8.52 -19.07
N VAL A 146 -11.26 8.08 -20.08
CA VAL A 146 -11.20 6.68 -20.48
C VAL A 146 -9.74 6.29 -20.59
N GLY A 147 -9.38 5.16 -20.05
CA GLY A 147 -8.02 4.68 -20.03
C GLY A 147 -7.90 3.19 -20.28
N GLN A 148 -6.67 2.78 -20.50
CA GLN A 148 -6.24 1.40 -20.55
C GLN A 148 -5.27 1.16 -19.40
N ASP A 149 -5.47 0.08 -18.68
CA ASP A 149 -4.63 -0.41 -17.61
C ASP A 149 -4.08 -1.78 -18.03
N ASP A 150 -2.78 -1.95 -18.05
CA ASP A 150 -2.15 -3.20 -18.48
C ASP A 150 -1.97 -4.22 -17.35
N ASN A 151 -2.23 -3.81 -16.10
CA ASN A 151 -2.14 -4.68 -14.92
C ASN A 151 -3.14 -4.25 -13.83
N VAL A 152 -4.42 -4.59 -14.04
CA VAL A 152 -5.57 -4.16 -13.25
C VAL A 152 -5.40 -4.46 -11.75
N TYR A 153 -4.93 -5.67 -11.44
CA TYR A 153 -4.83 -6.17 -10.06
C TYR A 153 -3.44 -6.00 -9.44
N ARG A 154 -2.51 -5.32 -10.15
CA ARG A 154 -1.10 -5.21 -9.71
C ARG A 154 -0.48 -6.59 -9.52
N THR A 155 -0.82 -7.49 -10.42
CA THR A 155 -0.40 -8.89 -10.45
C THR A 155 1.11 -8.98 -10.65
N PRO A 156 1.81 -9.86 -9.90
CA PRO A 156 3.22 -10.14 -10.16
C PRO A 156 3.45 -10.63 -11.60
N ALA A 157 4.51 -10.13 -12.24
CA ALA A 157 4.77 -10.42 -13.65
C ALA A 157 5.28 -11.85 -13.89
N ASP A 158 6.01 -12.40 -12.92
CA ASP A 158 6.68 -13.71 -13.01
C ASP A 158 6.04 -14.71 -12.05
N ALA A 159 6.04 -15.99 -12.41
CA ALA A 159 5.71 -17.06 -11.47
C ALA A 159 6.68 -17.03 -10.27
N TYR A 160 6.15 -17.30 -9.09
CA TYR A 160 6.92 -17.20 -7.85
C TYR A 160 6.54 -18.32 -6.87
N VAL A 161 7.39 -18.51 -5.85
CA VAL A 161 7.12 -19.44 -4.75
C VAL A 161 6.52 -18.67 -3.60
N ASP A 162 5.27 -18.97 -3.23
CA ASP A 162 4.65 -18.42 -2.03
C ASP A 162 5.15 -19.16 -0.78
N LEU A 163 6.06 -18.52 -0.08
CA LEU A 163 6.66 -19.08 1.14
C LEU A 163 5.70 -19.00 2.35
N SER A 164 4.58 -18.28 2.23
CA SER A 164 3.55 -18.22 3.27
C SER A 164 2.46 -19.27 3.09
N ASP A 165 2.26 -19.80 1.86
CA ASP A 165 1.30 -20.86 1.55
C ASP A 165 2.00 -22.14 1.06
N PRO A 166 2.37 -23.01 2.01
CA PRO A 166 3.04 -24.26 1.68
C PRO A 166 2.16 -25.28 0.92
N THR A 167 0.87 -25.00 0.74
CA THR A 167 -0.04 -25.84 -0.03
C THR A 167 -0.05 -25.48 -1.52
N GLN A 168 0.41 -24.28 -1.88
CA GLN A 168 0.56 -23.80 -3.24
C GLN A 168 1.96 -23.20 -3.44
N PRO A 169 2.99 -24.04 -3.45
CA PRO A 169 4.38 -23.59 -3.43
C PRO A 169 4.81 -22.84 -4.69
N LEU A 170 4.15 -23.10 -5.83
CA LEU A 170 4.40 -22.37 -7.07
C LEU A 170 3.10 -21.68 -7.49
N VAL A 171 3.12 -20.38 -7.53
CA VAL A 171 2.04 -19.53 -8.02
C VAL A 171 2.41 -19.04 -9.42
N THR A 172 1.47 -19.17 -10.34
CA THR A 172 1.58 -18.61 -11.68
C THR A 172 0.53 -17.52 -11.83
N PRO A 173 0.90 -16.26 -11.62
CA PRO A 173 -0.03 -15.15 -11.69
C PRO A 173 -0.57 -14.95 -13.10
N VAL A 174 -1.77 -14.39 -13.22
CA VAL A 174 -2.40 -14.05 -14.49
C VAL A 174 -2.61 -12.56 -14.57
N VAL A 175 -1.76 -11.88 -15.33
CA VAL A 175 -1.87 -10.43 -15.54
C VAL A 175 -3.06 -10.12 -16.43
N HIS A 176 -3.94 -9.23 -15.96
CA HIS A 176 -5.12 -8.80 -16.68
C HIS A 176 -5.00 -7.33 -17.09
N SER A 177 -5.36 -7.05 -18.35
CA SER A 177 -5.46 -5.69 -18.88
C SER A 177 -6.93 -5.35 -19.12
N ALA A 178 -7.34 -4.13 -18.76
CA ALA A 178 -8.72 -3.68 -18.95
C ALA A 178 -8.81 -2.21 -19.32
N THR A 179 -9.94 -1.86 -19.93
CA THR A 179 -10.36 -0.47 -20.06
C THR A 179 -10.99 -0.02 -18.75
N PHE A 180 -10.70 1.21 -18.33
CA PHE A 180 -11.30 1.81 -17.15
C PHE A 180 -11.70 3.26 -17.39
N MET A 181 -12.61 3.76 -16.57
CA MET A 181 -13.14 5.12 -16.64
C MET A 181 -12.94 5.82 -15.30
N PRO A 182 -11.85 6.56 -15.11
CA PRO A 182 -11.75 7.50 -14.00
C PRO A 182 -12.78 8.61 -14.13
N ALA A 183 -13.48 8.90 -13.02
CA ALA A 183 -14.44 9.98 -12.93
C ALA A 183 -14.23 10.76 -11.64
N GLU A 184 -14.32 12.09 -11.74
CA GLU A 184 -14.18 13.00 -10.60
C GLU A 184 -15.35 13.98 -10.62
N LEU A 185 -15.86 14.29 -9.44
CA LEU A 185 -16.89 15.31 -9.24
C LEU A 185 -16.59 16.11 -7.98
N HIS A 186 -16.38 17.40 -8.13
CA HIS A 186 -16.13 18.30 -7.00
C HIS A 186 -17.14 19.44 -7.02
N ALA A 187 -17.84 19.64 -5.91
CA ALA A 187 -18.76 20.73 -5.72
C ALA A 187 -18.37 21.53 -4.49
N LEU A 188 -18.27 22.83 -4.63
CA LEU A 188 -17.97 23.76 -3.53
C LEU A 188 -19.04 24.85 -3.49
N TYR A 189 -19.62 25.04 -2.32
CA TYR A 189 -20.46 26.22 -2.03
C TYR A 189 -19.80 27.04 -0.92
N ALA A 190 -19.49 28.29 -1.23
CA ALA A 190 -18.80 29.21 -0.34
C ALA A 190 -19.67 30.42 0.00
N LEU A 191 -19.68 30.79 1.28
CA LEU A 191 -20.42 31.94 1.83
C LEU A 191 -19.45 32.81 2.60
N ASP A 192 -19.26 34.04 2.19
CA ASP A 192 -18.51 35.04 2.97
C ASP A 192 -19.41 35.62 4.08
N ASN A 193 -18.82 35.93 5.23
CA ASN A 193 -19.48 36.72 6.24
C ASN A 193 -19.54 38.21 5.83
N GLU A 194 -20.25 39.04 6.60
CA GLU A 194 -20.43 40.47 6.30
C GLU A 194 -19.12 41.28 6.29
N SER A 195 -18.13 40.88 7.08
CA SER A 195 -16.80 41.53 7.12
C SER A 195 -15.85 41.04 6.00
N GLY A 196 -16.14 39.90 5.38
CA GLY A 196 -15.30 39.32 4.34
C GLY A 196 -14.01 38.67 4.86
N ASP A 197 -13.86 38.51 6.18
CA ASP A 197 -12.71 37.89 6.83
C ASP A 197 -12.92 36.41 7.10
N THR A 198 -14.14 35.91 6.95
CA THR A 198 -14.51 34.50 7.13
C THR A 198 -15.37 34.03 5.99
N GLN A 199 -14.95 32.92 5.40
CA GLN A 199 -15.69 32.23 4.36
C GLN A 199 -16.06 30.82 4.83
N PHE A 200 -17.36 30.55 4.92
CA PHE A 200 -17.86 29.20 5.19
C PHE A 200 -17.90 28.39 3.90
N LYS A 201 -17.48 27.13 3.98
CA LYS A 201 -17.36 26.22 2.84
C LYS A 201 -18.14 24.94 3.09
N PHE A 202 -18.88 24.52 2.08
CA PHE A 202 -19.52 23.20 1.99
C PHE A 202 -18.97 22.54 0.74
N ARG A 203 -18.35 21.37 0.89
CA ARG A 203 -17.71 20.68 -0.22
C ARG A 203 -18.22 19.25 -0.33
N TYR A 204 -18.39 18.79 -1.53
CA TYR A 204 -18.56 17.39 -1.89
C TYR A 204 -17.47 17.02 -2.88
N ASP A 205 -16.79 15.92 -2.64
CA ASP A 205 -15.75 15.36 -3.48
C ASP A 205 -16.10 13.90 -3.77
N MET A 206 -15.97 13.47 -5.00
CA MET A 206 -16.10 12.09 -5.44
C MET A 206 -15.00 11.80 -6.45
N ASP A 207 -14.24 10.75 -6.20
CA ASP A 207 -13.22 10.20 -7.07
C ASP A 207 -13.51 8.72 -7.27
N GLY A 208 -13.47 8.21 -8.50
CA GLY A 208 -13.74 6.82 -8.77
C GLY A 208 -12.97 6.31 -9.99
N ALA A 209 -12.60 5.06 -9.95
CA ALA A 209 -12.08 4.29 -11.08
C ALA A 209 -13.03 3.13 -11.36
N PHE A 210 -13.62 3.11 -12.55
CA PHE A 210 -14.63 2.12 -12.94
C PHE A 210 -14.08 1.29 -14.09
N TYR A 211 -13.86 0.02 -13.86
CA TYR A 211 -13.44 -0.94 -14.86
C TYR A 211 -14.64 -1.51 -15.60
N ASP A 212 -14.42 -2.10 -16.77
CA ASP A 212 -15.48 -2.80 -17.49
C ASP A 212 -16.06 -3.96 -16.66
N THR A 213 -17.18 -4.52 -17.10
CA THR A 213 -18.02 -5.43 -16.28
C THR A 213 -17.28 -6.69 -15.82
N GLU A 214 -16.31 -7.16 -16.59
CA GLU A 214 -15.52 -8.36 -16.29
C GLU A 214 -14.56 -8.11 -15.11
N PHE A 215 -14.10 -6.87 -14.96
CA PHE A 215 -13.13 -6.45 -13.94
C PHE A 215 -13.74 -5.48 -12.91
N SER A 216 -15.06 -5.51 -12.75
CA SER A 216 -15.78 -4.59 -11.84
C SER A 216 -15.40 -4.73 -10.36
N ASN A 217 -14.77 -5.83 -9.96
CA ASN A 217 -14.19 -5.98 -8.63
C ASN A 217 -12.90 -5.15 -8.40
N ALA A 218 -12.33 -4.58 -9.47
CA ALA A 218 -11.25 -3.60 -9.35
C ALA A 218 -11.76 -2.15 -9.23
N ASN A 219 -13.08 -1.93 -9.20
CA ASN A 219 -13.65 -0.62 -8.99
C ASN A 219 -13.27 -0.08 -7.61
N GLU A 220 -12.94 1.21 -7.59
CA GLU A 220 -12.61 1.94 -6.36
C GLU A 220 -13.37 3.27 -6.38
N VAL A 221 -14.02 3.65 -5.29
CA VAL A 221 -14.77 4.89 -5.17
C VAL A 221 -14.55 5.54 -3.83
N ASP A 222 -14.07 6.77 -3.84
CA ASP A 222 -13.95 7.66 -2.71
C ASP A 222 -15.01 8.75 -2.77
N GLN A 223 -15.68 9.02 -1.65
CA GLN A 223 -16.62 10.12 -1.53
C GLN A 223 -16.43 10.83 -0.21
N ALA A 224 -16.51 12.16 -0.20
CA ALA A 224 -16.43 12.93 1.01
C ALA A 224 -17.35 14.16 0.96
N VAL A 225 -17.93 14.48 2.10
CA VAL A 225 -18.61 15.75 2.35
C VAL A 225 -17.86 16.46 3.45
N SER A 226 -17.57 17.73 3.27
CA SER A 226 -16.94 18.54 4.30
C SER A 226 -17.65 19.88 4.50
N MET A 227 -17.57 20.36 5.75
CA MET A 227 -18.06 21.68 6.15
C MET A 227 -16.96 22.37 6.96
N GLY A 228 -16.62 23.58 6.58
CA GLY A 228 -15.50 24.29 7.21
C GLY A 228 -15.55 25.80 7.02
N ALA A 229 -14.47 26.45 7.41
CA ALA A 229 -14.32 27.87 7.27
C ALA A 229 -12.86 28.26 7.00
N ASP A 230 -12.67 29.19 6.06
CA ASP A 230 -11.43 29.95 5.89
C ASP A 230 -11.56 31.26 6.63
N ILE A 231 -10.62 31.54 7.52
CA ILE A 231 -10.62 32.72 8.38
C ILE A 231 -9.34 33.52 8.14
N VAL A 232 -9.47 34.76 7.70
CA VAL A 232 -8.35 35.69 7.61
C VAL A 232 -8.12 36.32 9.00
N LEU A 233 -7.08 35.91 9.71
CA LEU A 233 -6.74 36.37 11.04
C LEU A 233 -6.01 37.71 11.04
N GLY A 234 -5.56 38.18 9.90
CA GLY A 234 -4.93 39.47 9.68
C GLY A 234 -4.16 39.53 8.37
N GLU A 235 -4.25 40.68 7.73
CA GLU A 235 -3.54 41.00 6.51
C GLU A 235 -2.94 42.40 6.64
N GLU A 236 -1.64 42.52 6.64
CA GLU A 236 -0.85 43.74 6.66
C GLU A 236 0.24 43.62 5.58
N ASP A 237 0.85 44.73 5.17
CA ASP A 237 1.92 44.74 4.18
C ASP A 237 2.91 43.58 4.39
N ARG A 238 2.93 42.61 3.47
CA ARG A 238 3.77 41.41 3.48
C ARG A 238 3.53 40.43 4.66
N ARG A 239 2.42 40.54 5.38
CA ARG A 239 2.01 39.62 6.43
C ARG A 239 0.59 39.16 6.17
N ARG A 240 0.39 37.86 6.00
CA ARG A 240 -0.95 37.27 5.91
C ARG A 240 -1.04 36.06 6.83
N ARG A 241 -2.13 36.01 7.59
CA ARG A 241 -2.43 34.87 8.47
C ARG A 241 -3.83 34.37 8.12
N THR A 242 -3.91 33.08 7.84
CA THR A 242 -5.20 32.43 7.57
C THR A 242 -5.30 31.15 8.39
N LEU A 243 -6.53 30.77 8.70
CA LEU A 243 -6.87 29.50 9.34
C LEU A 243 -7.98 28.85 8.52
N ASP A 244 -7.69 27.69 7.91
CA ASP A 244 -8.69 26.80 7.34
C ASP A 244 -9.05 25.75 8.37
N THR A 245 -10.33 25.45 8.53
CA THR A 245 -10.81 24.37 9.40
C THR A 245 -11.95 23.65 8.71
N ALA A 246 -12.01 22.32 8.83
CA ALA A 246 -13.12 21.56 8.32
C ALA A 246 -13.39 20.32 9.19
N PHE A 247 -14.68 20.01 9.34
CA PHE A 247 -15.17 18.67 9.65
C PHE A 247 -15.50 17.95 8.35
N PHE A 248 -15.23 16.67 8.28
CA PHE A 248 -15.56 15.86 7.10
C PHE A 248 -16.08 14.48 7.49
N VAL A 249 -16.87 13.92 6.60
CA VAL A 249 -17.27 12.50 6.59
C VAL A 249 -17.06 11.97 5.18
N GLY A 250 -16.62 10.74 5.06
CA GLY A 250 -16.35 10.12 3.77
C GLY A 250 -16.60 8.63 3.78
N THR A 251 -16.57 8.04 2.60
CA THR A 251 -16.60 6.59 2.39
C THR A 251 -15.56 6.23 1.34
N HIS A 252 -14.89 5.13 1.58
CA HIS A 252 -14.07 4.42 0.62
C HIS A 252 -14.70 3.06 0.33
N SER A 253 -14.80 2.70 -0.94
CA SER A 253 -15.34 1.42 -1.36
C SER A 253 -14.38 0.77 -2.35
N GLU A 254 -13.91 -0.43 -1.99
CA GLU A 254 -13.13 -1.30 -2.87
C GLU A 254 -13.45 -2.77 -2.57
N THR A 255 -13.24 -3.64 -3.54
CA THR A 255 -13.39 -5.08 -3.35
C THR A 255 -12.03 -5.72 -3.07
N ASN A 256 -11.96 -6.56 -2.04
CA ASN A 256 -10.79 -7.39 -1.76
C ASN A 256 -10.68 -8.51 -2.80
N PHE A 257 -9.56 -8.60 -3.47
CA PHE A 257 -9.25 -9.63 -4.47
C PHE A 257 -7.83 -10.18 -4.26
N ASP A 258 -7.60 -11.37 -4.80
CA ASP A 258 -6.26 -11.93 -4.86
C ASP A 258 -5.50 -11.31 -6.04
N PRO A 259 -4.34 -10.68 -5.82
CA PRO A 259 -3.57 -10.07 -6.90
C PRO A 259 -3.09 -11.07 -7.97
N ASP A 260 -3.01 -12.35 -7.65
CA ASP A 260 -2.50 -13.36 -8.57
C ASP A 260 -3.42 -13.67 -9.75
N ASP A 261 -4.73 -13.53 -9.55
CA ASP A 261 -5.73 -13.84 -10.57
C ASP A 261 -6.95 -12.91 -10.57
N GLY A 262 -6.98 -11.93 -9.66
CA GLY A 262 -8.07 -10.98 -9.51
C GLY A 262 -9.36 -11.55 -8.92
N LEU A 263 -9.37 -12.81 -8.48
CA LEU A 263 -10.58 -13.41 -7.92
C LEU A 263 -10.75 -13.04 -6.46
N HIS A 264 -12.00 -12.76 -6.10
CA HIS A 264 -12.37 -12.70 -4.69
C HIS A 264 -12.38 -14.12 -4.09
N ARG A 265 -11.87 -14.25 -2.86
CA ARG A 265 -11.88 -15.50 -2.12
C ARG A 265 -12.38 -15.28 -0.72
N ASP A 266 -13.47 -15.97 -0.39
CA ASP A 266 -13.93 -16.07 0.99
C ASP A 266 -12.89 -16.81 1.83
N ILE A 267 -12.82 -16.48 3.10
CA ILE A 267 -11.97 -17.17 4.06
C ILE A 267 -12.78 -18.17 4.90
N VAL A 268 -12.14 -19.27 5.29
CA VAL A 268 -12.74 -20.23 6.20
C VAL A 268 -12.12 -20.06 7.58
N VAL A 269 -12.93 -19.65 8.52
CA VAL A 269 -12.53 -19.43 9.91
C VAL A 269 -13.17 -20.44 10.84
N GLN A 270 -12.57 -20.68 12.00
CA GLN A 270 -13.09 -21.59 13.02
C GLN A 270 -13.80 -20.79 14.10
N VAL A 271 -15.12 -20.85 14.10
CA VAL A 271 -15.94 -20.24 15.17
C VAL A 271 -16.47 -21.37 16.07
N ASN A 272 -16.06 -21.38 17.34
CA ASN A 272 -16.43 -22.43 18.30
C ASN A 272 -16.12 -23.87 17.81
N GLY A 273 -15.05 -24.03 17.03
CA GLY A 273 -14.64 -25.34 16.49
C GLY A 273 -15.45 -25.81 15.28
N GLN A 274 -16.28 -24.95 14.71
CA GLN A 274 -17.01 -25.19 13.44
C GLN A 274 -16.43 -24.31 12.34
N PRO A 275 -16.23 -24.84 11.12
CA PRO A 275 -15.80 -24.03 9.99
C PRO A 275 -16.95 -23.12 9.54
N VAL A 276 -16.68 -21.82 9.49
CA VAL A 276 -17.59 -20.79 8.94
C VAL A 276 -16.89 -20.17 7.73
N VAL A 277 -17.60 -20.06 6.62
CA VAL A 277 -17.17 -19.32 5.44
C VAL A 277 -17.53 -17.86 5.66
N GLU A 278 -16.55 -16.99 5.62
CA GLU A 278 -16.71 -15.57 5.83
C GLU A 278 -16.39 -14.80 4.55
N ASP A 279 -17.36 -14.02 4.09
CA ASP A 279 -17.17 -13.09 2.98
C ASP A 279 -16.32 -11.93 3.46
N VAL A 280 -15.19 -11.71 2.81
CA VAL A 280 -14.26 -10.63 3.09
C VAL A 280 -14.12 -9.67 1.90
N SER A 281 -15.09 -9.67 0.98
CA SER A 281 -15.04 -8.86 -0.25
C SER A 281 -14.90 -7.36 0.05
N GLU A 282 -15.57 -6.86 1.07
CA GLU A 282 -15.58 -5.43 1.43
C GLU A 282 -14.67 -5.08 2.62
N ARG A 283 -13.75 -5.98 3.01
CA ARG A 283 -12.92 -5.77 4.22
C ARG A 283 -12.02 -4.54 4.19
N PHE A 284 -11.79 -3.96 3.02
CA PHE A 284 -11.00 -2.73 2.86
C PHE A 284 -11.87 -1.49 2.64
N SER A 285 -13.19 -1.68 2.48
CA SER A 285 -14.13 -0.57 2.45
C SER A 285 -14.33 0.02 3.85
N TYR A 286 -14.38 1.34 3.95
CA TYR A 286 -14.51 2.02 5.24
C TYR A 286 -15.31 3.31 5.16
N LYS A 287 -15.75 3.78 6.32
CA LYS A 287 -16.31 5.11 6.56
C LYS A 287 -15.32 5.92 7.38
N ALA A 288 -15.06 7.13 6.94
CA ALA A 288 -14.17 8.06 7.62
C ALA A 288 -14.96 9.23 8.21
N ALA A 289 -14.57 9.69 9.39
CA ALA A 289 -15.04 10.94 9.96
C ALA A 289 -13.90 11.65 10.67
N GLY A 290 -13.79 12.95 10.50
CA GLY A 290 -12.67 13.66 11.10
C GLY A 290 -12.76 15.17 11.06
N VAL A 291 -11.72 15.76 11.62
CA VAL A 291 -11.51 17.23 11.61
C VAL A 291 -10.12 17.53 11.09
N ARG A 292 -9.99 18.62 10.36
CA ARG A 292 -8.69 19.11 9.91
C ARG A 292 -8.59 20.61 10.13
N GLY A 293 -7.35 21.10 10.27
CA GLY A 293 -7.04 22.51 10.37
C GLY A 293 -5.70 22.81 9.74
N GLU A 294 -5.62 23.91 9.00
CA GLU A 294 -4.38 24.47 8.47
C GLU A 294 -4.27 25.93 8.89
N PHE A 295 -3.19 26.26 9.58
CA PHE A 295 -2.83 27.64 9.85
C PHE A 295 -1.68 28.06 8.94
N VAL A 296 -1.88 29.09 8.14
CA VAL A 296 -0.87 29.65 7.23
C VAL A 296 -0.43 31.01 7.70
N HIS A 297 0.88 31.22 7.76
CA HIS A 297 1.48 32.52 8.02
C HIS A 297 2.53 32.85 6.98
N THR A 298 2.26 33.86 6.18
CA THR A 298 3.23 34.44 5.23
C THR A 298 3.85 35.70 5.82
N LEU A 299 5.17 35.76 5.85
CA LEU A 299 5.96 36.89 6.31
C LEU A 299 7.07 37.20 5.29
N GLY A 300 6.83 38.16 4.43
CA GLY A 300 7.75 38.51 3.36
C GLY A 300 7.98 37.38 2.38
N ARG A 301 9.16 36.76 2.44
CA ARG A 301 9.59 35.63 1.60
C ARG A 301 9.43 34.27 2.25
N VAL A 302 8.89 34.21 3.43
CA VAL A 302 8.69 32.98 4.19
C VAL A 302 7.19 32.72 4.35
N THR A 303 6.75 31.56 3.93
CA THR A 303 5.41 31.04 4.23
C THR A 303 5.58 29.75 5.02
N TRP A 304 4.95 29.66 6.17
CA TRP A 304 4.88 28.42 6.91
C TRP A 304 3.44 28.03 7.21
N ARG A 305 3.19 26.72 7.24
CA ARG A 305 1.90 26.09 7.44
C ARG A 305 2.00 25.12 8.59
N LEU A 306 1.04 25.19 9.50
CA LEU A 306 0.82 24.19 10.53
C LEU A 306 -0.44 23.42 10.16
N ASN A 307 -0.30 22.13 9.96
CA ASN A 307 -1.37 21.21 9.57
C ASN A 307 -1.71 20.27 10.73
N LEU A 308 -3.00 20.10 11.00
CA LEU A 308 -3.52 19.17 12.00
C LEU A 308 -4.66 18.37 11.36
N LYS A 309 -4.71 17.06 11.60
CA LYS A 309 -5.82 16.19 11.21
C LYS A 309 -6.04 15.15 12.29
N PHE A 310 -7.30 14.91 12.60
CA PHE A 310 -7.77 13.72 13.29
C PHE A 310 -8.82 13.04 12.42
N GLU A 311 -8.73 11.72 12.31
CA GLU A 311 -9.64 10.91 11.52
C GLU A 311 -9.90 9.59 12.23
N ARG A 312 -11.14 9.16 12.20
CA ARG A 312 -11.57 7.84 12.60
C ARG A 312 -12.03 7.08 11.37
N ASP A 313 -11.44 5.92 11.10
CA ASP A 313 -11.82 5.02 10.02
C ASP A 313 -12.48 3.77 10.60
N GLU A 314 -13.70 3.50 10.14
CA GLU A 314 -14.49 2.32 10.51
C GLU A 314 -14.68 1.44 9.28
N TYR A 315 -14.07 0.28 9.29
CA TYR A 315 -14.07 -0.70 8.21
C TYR A 315 -15.29 -1.64 8.31
N GLU A 316 -15.64 -2.26 7.19
CA GLU A 316 -16.68 -3.28 7.22
C GLU A 316 -16.24 -4.47 8.10
N ARG A 317 -17.13 -4.88 9.02
CA ARG A 317 -16.83 -5.87 10.03
C ARG A 317 -17.01 -7.27 9.48
N THR A 318 -16.02 -8.09 9.73
CA THR A 318 -16.07 -9.53 9.60
C THR A 318 -16.14 -10.14 11.02
N GLU A 319 -16.82 -11.30 11.19
CA GLU A 319 -17.04 -11.88 12.53
C GLU A 319 -15.78 -12.50 13.14
N ALA A 320 -14.86 -12.96 12.31
CA ALA A 320 -13.74 -13.78 12.74
C ALA A 320 -12.35 -13.28 12.32
N VAL A 321 -12.29 -12.17 11.59
CA VAL A 321 -11.02 -11.51 11.23
C VAL A 321 -10.99 -10.13 11.84
N ALA A 322 -9.93 -9.84 12.57
CA ALA A 322 -9.74 -8.50 13.12
C ALA A 322 -9.80 -7.45 12.01
N ASN A 323 -10.70 -6.48 12.18
CA ASN A 323 -10.91 -5.40 11.24
C ASN A 323 -9.76 -4.39 11.23
N PHE A 324 -9.87 -3.39 10.37
CA PHE A 324 -8.87 -2.34 10.22
C PHE A 324 -9.28 -1.03 10.90
N ASP A 325 -10.32 -1.04 11.75
CA ASP A 325 -10.77 0.14 12.48
C ASP A 325 -9.61 0.81 13.20
N HIS A 326 -9.43 2.11 12.98
CA HIS A 326 -8.34 2.84 13.59
C HIS A 326 -8.60 4.33 13.73
N ASP A 327 -7.89 4.94 14.67
CA ASP A 327 -7.74 6.39 14.80
C ASP A 327 -6.45 6.84 14.12
N TYR A 328 -6.51 7.93 13.37
CA TYR A 328 -5.39 8.57 12.70
C TYR A 328 -5.20 10.01 13.18
N PHE A 329 -4.00 10.33 13.63
CA PHE A 329 -3.59 11.65 14.07
C PHE A 329 -2.44 12.13 13.18
N TYR A 330 -2.55 13.35 12.68
CA TYR A 330 -1.51 13.99 11.87
C TYR A 330 -1.20 15.38 12.37
N THR A 331 0.07 15.75 12.41
CA THR A 331 0.56 17.11 12.57
C THR A 331 1.74 17.34 11.64
N GLY A 332 1.78 18.48 10.97
CA GLY A 332 2.84 18.87 10.04
C GLY A 332 3.16 20.34 10.10
N VAL A 333 4.43 20.66 9.91
CA VAL A 333 4.92 22.03 9.69
C VAL A 333 5.65 22.07 8.37
N ASP A 334 5.16 22.87 7.43
CA ASP A 334 5.78 23.10 6.14
C ASP A 334 6.25 24.55 6.05
N VAL A 335 7.44 24.77 5.51
CA VAL A 335 8.05 26.10 5.32
C VAL A 335 8.50 26.25 3.89
N ASP A 336 7.95 27.24 3.19
CA ASP A 336 8.43 27.69 1.90
C ASP A 336 9.25 28.97 2.07
N TYR A 337 10.45 28.98 1.50
CA TYR A 337 11.31 30.14 1.47
C TYR A 337 11.58 30.56 0.03
N ASP A 338 11.02 31.69 -0.39
CA ASP A 338 11.29 32.30 -1.69
C ASP A 338 12.69 32.91 -1.71
N PHE A 339 13.68 32.03 -2.01
CA PHE A 339 15.07 32.42 -2.14
C PHE A 339 15.24 33.56 -3.16
N SER A 340 14.49 33.46 -4.25
CA SER A 340 14.38 34.52 -5.26
C SER A 340 12.99 34.48 -5.92
N ASP A 341 12.71 35.42 -6.81
CA ASP A 341 11.44 35.46 -7.56
C ASP A 341 11.21 34.26 -8.50
N VAL A 342 12.25 33.42 -8.68
CA VAL A 342 12.23 32.24 -9.56
C VAL A 342 12.61 30.96 -8.85
N MET A 343 12.91 30.99 -7.55
CA MET A 343 13.36 29.82 -6.81
C MET A 343 12.77 29.80 -5.41
N THR A 344 12.11 28.71 -5.07
CA THR A 344 11.56 28.43 -3.73
C THR A 344 12.22 27.20 -3.14
N LEU A 345 12.63 27.28 -1.89
CA LEU A 345 13.10 26.14 -1.09
C LEU A 345 11.94 25.70 -0.19
N ARG A 346 11.74 24.39 -0.04
CA ARG A 346 10.68 23.77 0.74
C ARG A 346 11.27 22.91 1.85
N PHE A 347 10.70 23.01 3.05
CA PHE A 347 11.05 22.19 4.20
C PHE A 347 9.78 21.71 4.86
N GLY A 348 9.70 20.45 5.22
CA GLY A 348 8.54 19.85 5.90
C GLY A 348 8.98 18.94 7.03
N LEU A 349 8.29 19.05 8.17
CA LEU A 349 8.37 18.12 9.29
C LEU A 349 6.97 17.61 9.57
N ARG A 350 6.80 16.29 9.61
CA ARG A 350 5.50 15.69 9.83
C ARG A 350 5.60 14.59 10.88
N LYS A 351 4.58 14.51 11.70
CA LYS A 351 4.38 13.41 12.63
C LYS A 351 2.95 12.92 12.50
N TYR A 352 2.77 11.60 12.41
CA TYR A 352 1.45 11.01 12.44
C TYR A 352 1.48 9.69 13.19
N ARG A 353 0.31 9.26 13.64
CA ARG A 353 0.11 8.06 14.45
C ARG A 353 -1.16 7.37 14.00
N THR A 354 -1.10 6.04 13.87
CA THR A 354 -2.25 5.18 13.60
C THR A 354 -2.41 4.22 14.77
N ILE A 355 -3.61 4.14 15.34
CA ILE A 355 -3.93 3.27 16.48
C ILE A 355 -5.10 2.39 16.06
N TYR A 356 -4.84 1.09 15.88
CA TYR A 356 -5.87 0.11 15.57
C TYR A 356 -6.61 -0.34 16.82
N ASP A 357 -7.92 -0.62 16.70
CA ASP A 357 -8.73 -1.05 17.85
C ASP A 357 -8.40 -2.49 18.29
N GLU A 358 -8.46 -3.42 17.36
CA GLU A 358 -8.41 -4.86 17.67
C GLU A 358 -7.39 -5.63 16.82
N ARG A 359 -6.83 -5.00 15.77
CA ARG A 359 -5.89 -5.66 14.90
C ARG A 359 -4.59 -5.99 15.64
N PRO A 360 -4.25 -7.29 15.85
CA PRO A 360 -3.06 -7.63 16.63
C PRO A 360 -1.78 -7.25 15.87
N ALA A 361 -0.77 -6.80 16.61
CA ALA A 361 0.57 -6.58 16.10
C ALA A 361 1.28 -7.92 15.80
N ARG A 362 2.28 -7.91 14.93
CA ARG A 362 3.12 -9.10 14.70
C ARG A 362 4.30 -9.12 15.68
N ASP A 363 4.68 -10.32 16.09
CA ASP A 363 5.93 -10.51 16.80
C ASP A 363 7.15 -10.56 15.85
N LEU A 364 8.35 -10.61 16.38
CA LEU A 364 9.60 -10.64 15.60
C LEU A 364 9.78 -11.91 14.74
N THR A 365 8.92 -12.91 14.89
CA THR A 365 8.90 -14.09 14.02
C THR A 365 7.97 -13.93 12.82
N GLY A 366 7.25 -12.80 12.75
CA GLY A 366 6.22 -12.54 11.77
C GLY A 366 4.86 -13.15 12.13
N ALA A 367 4.72 -13.75 13.30
CA ALA A 367 3.47 -14.38 13.73
C ALA A 367 2.44 -13.32 14.15
N LEU A 368 1.21 -13.50 13.68
CA LEU A 368 0.04 -12.74 14.08
C LEU A 368 -0.72 -13.55 15.14
N LEU A 369 -0.54 -13.21 16.41
CA LEU A 369 -1.18 -13.91 17.52
C LEU A 369 -2.26 -13.01 18.13
N ASP A 370 -3.42 -13.58 18.42
CA ASP A 370 -4.54 -12.85 19.09
C ASP A 370 -4.16 -12.34 20.50
N THR A 371 -3.10 -12.88 21.08
CA THR A 371 -2.54 -12.44 22.37
C THR A 371 -1.63 -11.23 22.26
N ASN A 372 -1.22 -10.84 21.06
CA ASN A 372 -0.42 -9.66 20.85
C ASN A 372 -1.26 -8.39 21.07
N PRO A 373 -0.66 -7.28 21.52
CA PRO A 373 -1.40 -6.03 21.67
C PRO A 373 -1.91 -5.53 20.31
N ALA A 374 -2.89 -4.63 20.36
CA ALA A 374 -3.37 -3.96 19.17
C ALA A 374 -2.22 -3.22 18.47
N GLN A 375 -2.26 -3.20 17.16
CA GLN A 375 -1.25 -2.59 16.31
C GLN A 375 -1.28 -1.07 16.45
N GLU A 376 -0.12 -0.48 16.58
CA GLU A 376 0.04 0.96 16.69
C GLU A 376 1.29 1.39 15.93
N TYR A 377 1.20 2.49 15.16
CA TYR A 377 2.31 3.03 14.40
C TYR A 377 2.53 4.51 14.71
N ASP A 378 3.75 4.87 15.02
CA ASP A 378 4.26 6.24 15.02
C ASP A 378 5.10 6.50 13.78
N TYR A 379 4.88 7.65 13.14
CA TYR A 379 5.62 8.07 11.95
C TYR A 379 6.24 9.44 12.16
N GLY A 380 7.48 9.59 11.73
CA GLY A 380 8.18 10.85 11.61
C GLY A 380 8.67 11.06 10.19
N ALA A 381 8.45 12.24 9.60
CA ALA A 381 8.92 12.51 8.25
C ALA A 381 9.61 13.87 8.15
N LEU A 382 10.69 13.90 7.38
CA LEU A 382 11.42 15.11 6.96
C LEU A 382 11.33 15.22 5.45
N GLN A 383 10.91 16.39 4.94
CA GLN A 383 10.92 16.72 3.52
C GLN A 383 11.83 17.91 3.26
N VAL A 384 12.57 17.85 2.18
CA VAL A 384 13.29 18.99 1.61
C VAL A 384 13.03 19.04 0.12
N GLY A 385 12.87 20.24 -0.43
CA GLY A 385 12.56 20.40 -1.84
C GLY A 385 13.03 21.73 -2.40
N VAL A 386 13.08 21.80 -3.72
CA VAL A 386 13.36 23.01 -4.47
C VAL A 386 12.47 23.06 -5.70
N ALA A 387 11.90 24.24 -5.95
CA ALA A 387 11.23 24.57 -7.20
C ALA A 387 11.95 25.74 -7.86
N ARG A 388 12.15 25.68 -9.17
CA ARG A 388 12.81 26.73 -9.94
C ARG A 388 12.14 26.96 -11.29
N ARG A 389 11.76 28.20 -11.55
CA ARG A 389 11.26 28.64 -12.84
C ARG A 389 12.42 29.08 -13.74
N LEU A 390 12.48 28.56 -14.96
CA LEU A 390 13.43 28.91 -16.01
C LEU A 390 12.71 29.68 -17.11
N GLY A 391 12.74 31.00 -17.03
CA GLY A 391 11.96 31.87 -17.88
C GLY A 391 10.48 31.82 -17.54
N ARG A 392 9.62 31.88 -18.60
CA ARG A 392 8.15 31.90 -18.45
C ARG A 392 7.48 30.56 -18.69
N ALA A 393 8.20 29.63 -19.28
CA ALA A 393 7.60 28.43 -19.84
C ALA A 393 8.08 27.13 -19.16
N VAL A 394 9.11 27.18 -18.35
CA VAL A 394 9.70 25.96 -17.75
C VAL A 394 9.74 26.08 -16.25
N GLU A 395 9.32 25.04 -15.57
CA GLU A 395 9.46 24.83 -14.13
C GLU A 395 10.18 23.51 -13.87
N LEU A 396 11.11 23.52 -12.92
CA LEU A 396 11.79 22.34 -12.42
C LEU A 396 11.52 22.21 -10.94
N GLU A 397 11.25 21.02 -10.49
CA GLU A 397 11.10 20.72 -9.06
C GLU A 397 11.82 19.43 -8.70
N ALA A 398 12.32 19.38 -7.47
CA ALA A 398 12.88 18.18 -6.88
C ALA A 398 12.56 18.17 -5.39
N ASP A 399 12.02 17.08 -4.90
CA ASP A 399 11.66 16.87 -3.51
C ASP A 399 12.22 15.54 -3.03
N TYR A 400 12.83 15.55 -1.86
CA TYR A 400 13.25 14.38 -1.12
C TYR A 400 12.48 14.29 0.19
N LEU A 401 11.93 13.13 0.48
CA LEU A 401 11.27 12.82 1.74
C LEU A 401 11.94 11.59 2.37
N ARG A 402 12.28 11.71 3.64
CA ARG A 402 12.60 10.58 4.49
C ARG A 402 11.52 10.41 5.54
N LEU A 403 11.03 9.19 5.68
CA LEU A 403 10.00 8.83 6.63
C LEU A 403 10.44 7.60 7.42
N ASP A 404 10.36 7.68 8.74
CA ASP A 404 10.60 6.57 9.65
C ASP A 404 9.26 6.17 10.29
N ARG A 405 8.91 4.87 10.23
CA ARG A 405 7.79 4.27 10.96
C ARG A 405 8.32 3.42 12.09
N THR A 406 7.73 3.57 13.25
CA THR A 406 7.97 2.74 14.42
C THR A 406 6.70 2.00 14.80
N ASP A 407 6.79 0.69 14.92
CA ASP A 407 5.75 -0.19 15.43
C ASP A 407 5.79 -0.18 16.97
N GLY A 408 4.66 0.07 17.61
CA GLY A 408 4.51 0.23 19.05
C GLY A 408 4.72 -1.07 19.87
N PHE A 409 4.80 -2.25 19.22
CA PHE A 409 5.00 -3.53 19.95
C PHE A 409 6.47 -3.95 19.99
N LEU A 410 6.93 -4.70 18.99
CA LEU A 410 8.29 -5.26 18.93
C LEU A 410 9.10 -4.72 17.74
N GLY A 411 8.55 -3.76 17.00
CA GLY A 411 9.23 -3.17 15.86
C GLY A 411 9.24 -4.08 14.63
N TYR A 412 8.39 -5.10 14.56
CA TYR A 412 8.32 -5.96 13.39
C TYR A 412 8.07 -5.14 12.12
N TYR A 413 7.19 -4.17 12.21
CA TYR A 413 6.80 -3.31 11.11
C TYR A 413 7.56 -1.96 11.06
N ASP A 414 8.68 -1.83 11.74
CA ASP A 414 9.55 -0.67 11.58
C ASP A 414 10.05 -0.57 10.14
N TYR A 415 10.13 0.61 9.60
CA TYR A 415 10.83 0.88 8.35
C TYR A 415 11.31 2.32 8.24
N THR A 416 12.33 2.50 7.44
CA THR A 416 12.70 3.78 6.85
C THR A 416 12.30 3.79 5.39
N GLN A 417 11.68 4.89 4.93
CA GLN A 417 11.31 5.11 3.54
C GLN A 417 12.04 6.34 3.02
N ASP A 418 12.72 6.21 1.92
CA ASP A 418 13.32 7.32 1.18
C ASP A 418 12.57 7.52 -0.13
N VAL A 419 12.16 8.77 -0.43
CA VAL A 419 11.40 9.12 -1.64
C VAL A 419 12.07 10.29 -2.32
N LEU A 420 12.45 10.12 -3.58
CA LEU A 420 12.89 11.20 -4.47
C LEU A 420 11.84 11.42 -5.55
N ARG A 421 11.37 12.66 -5.69
CA ARG A 421 10.53 13.10 -6.81
C ARG A 421 11.22 14.19 -7.58
N VAL A 422 11.15 14.11 -8.91
CA VAL A 422 11.67 15.15 -9.81
C VAL A 422 10.57 15.48 -10.80
N GLY A 423 10.30 16.77 -10.97
CA GLY A 423 9.27 17.27 -11.86
C GLY A 423 9.84 18.26 -12.89
N PHE A 424 9.30 18.20 -14.08
CA PHE A 424 9.53 19.13 -15.17
C PHE A 424 8.18 19.60 -15.71
N GLY A 425 7.90 20.89 -15.53
CA GLY A 425 6.73 21.58 -16.10
C GLY A 425 7.09 22.37 -17.34
N PHE A 426 6.29 22.30 -18.39
CA PHE A 426 6.44 23.05 -19.61
C PHE A 426 5.14 23.73 -20.03
N HIS A 427 5.11 25.05 -19.99
CA HIS A 427 3.95 25.93 -20.25
C HIS A 427 4.22 26.84 -21.45
N PRO A 428 4.31 26.28 -22.69
CA PRO A 428 4.70 27.07 -23.88
C PRO A 428 3.67 28.12 -24.27
N ALA A 429 2.41 27.93 -23.87
CA ALA A 429 1.30 28.82 -24.13
C ALA A 429 0.28 28.82 -22.99
N PRO A 430 -0.52 29.90 -22.79
CA PRO A 430 -1.47 30.00 -21.69
C PRO A 430 -2.58 28.93 -21.63
N ARG A 431 -2.67 28.08 -22.64
CA ARG A 431 -3.69 27.03 -22.77
C ARG A 431 -3.14 25.62 -22.82
N PHE A 432 -1.84 25.48 -22.78
CA PHE A 432 -1.19 24.17 -22.86
C PHE A 432 -0.17 24.00 -21.75
N ASP A 433 -0.33 22.95 -20.99
CA ASP A 433 0.52 22.56 -19.89
C ASP A 433 0.98 21.10 -20.13
N LEU A 434 2.28 20.86 -19.96
CA LEU A 434 2.88 19.55 -20.00
C LEU A 434 3.67 19.36 -18.71
N LYS A 435 3.47 18.24 -18.03
CA LYS A 435 4.21 17.89 -16.83
C LYS A 435 4.78 16.48 -16.97
N LEU A 436 6.07 16.35 -16.72
CA LEU A 436 6.77 15.10 -16.60
C LEU A 436 7.25 14.96 -15.16
N SER A 437 6.94 13.88 -14.50
CA SER A 437 7.43 13.57 -13.16
C SER A 437 8.04 12.19 -13.09
N ALA A 438 9.06 12.03 -12.27
CA ALA A 438 9.70 10.78 -11.95
C ALA A 438 9.71 10.58 -10.43
N LEU A 439 9.47 9.35 -10.01
CA LEU A 439 9.46 8.90 -8.62
C LEU A 439 10.46 7.77 -8.45
N ALA A 440 11.30 7.87 -7.42
CA ALA A 440 12.03 6.73 -6.89
C ALA A 440 11.74 6.62 -5.40
N ARG A 441 11.37 5.42 -4.93
CA ARG A 441 11.03 5.15 -3.54
C ARG A 441 11.65 3.84 -3.11
N SER A 442 12.30 3.83 -1.96
CA SER A 442 12.86 2.63 -1.35
C SER A 442 12.40 2.50 0.09
N TYR A 443 12.29 1.26 0.55
CA TYR A 443 11.95 0.92 1.93
C TYR A 443 13.03 0.02 2.50
N ASP A 444 13.54 0.38 3.66
CA ASP A 444 14.43 -0.43 4.47
C ASP A 444 13.69 -0.90 5.72
N TYR A 445 13.59 -2.19 5.85
CA TYR A 445 12.82 -2.84 6.90
C TYR A 445 13.75 -3.65 7.80
N PRO A 446 14.10 -3.20 9.01
CA PRO A 446 15.09 -3.88 9.86
C PRO A 446 14.62 -5.20 10.45
N ASN A 447 13.33 -5.40 10.63
CA ASN A 447 12.81 -6.49 11.43
C ASN A 447 11.81 -7.44 10.79
N ALA A 448 11.14 -7.14 9.70
CA ALA A 448 10.13 -8.02 9.14
C ALA A 448 10.61 -8.84 7.94
N PHE A 449 9.93 -9.91 7.55
CA PHE A 449 10.31 -10.87 6.51
C PHE A 449 9.43 -10.75 5.28
N ALA A 450 9.96 -11.01 4.11
CA ALA A 450 9.14 -11.30 2.95
C ALA A 450 8.19 -12.47 3.26
N TYR A 451 6.97 -12.43 2.74
CA TYR A 451 5.93 -13.42 3.05
C TYR A 451 5.56 -13.54 4.55
N HIS A 452 6.00 -12.64 5.40
CA HIS A 452 5.86 -12.73 6.86
C HIS A 452 6.42 -14.01 7.50
N VAL A 453 7.35 -14.65 6.85
CA VAL A 453 8.03 -15.83 7.38
C VAL A 453 9.53 -15.63 7.28
N ALA A 454 10.27 -16.12 8.27
CA ALA A 454 11.73 -15.98 8.33
C ALA A 454 12.44 -16.51 7.07
N ALA A 455 11.77 -17.41 6.39
CA ALA A 455 12.11 -18.02 5.13
C ALA A 455 12.27 -17.04 3.97
N GLY A 456 11.44 -16.01 3.95
CA GLY A 456 11.49 -15.00 2.91
C GLY A 456 12.73 -14.12 2.95
N GLY A 457 13.52 -14.20 4.03
CA GLY A 457 14.63 -13.27 4.24
C GLY A 457 14.14 -11.86 4.57
N ALA A 458 15.07 -10.90 4.60
CA ALA A 458 14.73 -9.50 4.78
C ALA A 458 13.79 -9.02 3.64
N ARG A 459 12.77 -8.26 4.00
CA ARG A 459 11.90 -7.64 3.00
C ARG A 459 12.55 -6.37 2.48
N GLU A 460 12.64 -6.28 1.19
CA GLU A 460 13.04 -5.07 0.47
C GLU A 460 11.90 -4.69 -0.47
N LEU A 461 11.69 -3.40 -0.67
CA LEU A 461 10.71 -2.88 -1.60
C LEU A 461 11.25 -1.60 -2.23
N GLU A 462 11.28 -1.56 -3.55
CA GLU A 462 11.64 -0.38 -4.32
C GLU A 462 10.56 -0.09 -5.35
N GLU A 463 10.28 1.19 -5.57
CA GLU A 463 9.33 1.65 -6.57
C GLU A 463 10.01 2.70 -7.46
N ALA A 464 9.86 2.55 -8.77
CA ALA A 464 10.26 3.54 -9.77
C ALA A 464 9.07 3.89 -10.66
N GLY A 465 8.72 5.17 -10.74
CA GLY A 465 7.56 5.63 -11.49
C GLY A 465 7.88 6.80 -12.41
N VAL A 466 7.16 6.89 -13.51
CA VAL A 466 7.18 8.03 -14.44
C VAL A 466 5.75 8.36 -14.84
N THR A 467 5.39 9.64 -14.70
CA THR A 467 4.09 10.16 -15.11
C THR A 467 4.28 11.29 -16.10
N LEU A 468 3.58 11.24 -17.23
CA LEU A 468 3.50 12.31 -18.23
C LEU A 468 2.05 12.78 -18.29
N GLU A 469 1.81 14.04 -17.95
CA GLU A 469 0.51 14.70 -18.01
C GLU A 469 0.52 15.79 -19.08
N ALA A 470 -0.56 15.91 -19.85
CA ALA A 470 -0.76 16.97 -20.81
C ALA A 470 -2.16 17.54 -20.69
N GLU A 471 -2.26 18.85 -20.56
CA GLU A 471 -3.53 19.58 -20.49
C GLU A 471 -3.64 20.60 -21.63
N TYR A 472 -4.80 20.65 -22.26
CA TYR A 472 -5.10 21.66 -23.26
C TYR A 472 -6.47 22.30 -23.00
N ARG A 473 -6.47 23.58 -22.60
CA ARG A 473 -7.68 24.37 -22.36
C ARG A 473 -8.26 24.88 -23.69
N PHE A 474 -9.12 24.10 -24.32
CA PHE A 474 -9.69 24.45 -25.63
C PHE A 474 -10.87 25.46 -25.55
N LYS A 475 -11.52 25.54 -24.38
CA LYS A 475 -12.52 26.57 -24.04
C LYS A 475 -12.34 27.03 -22.60
N PRO A 476 -12.90 28.18 -22.19
CA PRO A 476 -12.69 28.72 -20.83
C PRO A 476 -13.09 27.76 -19.70
N ARG A 477 -14.02 26.82 -19.97
CA ARG A 477 -14.55 25.88 -18.97
C ARG A 477 -14.22 24.44 -19.30
N PHE A 478 -13.45 24.15 -20.33
CA PHE A 478 -13.18 22.79 -20.77
C PHE A 478 -11.69 22.59 -21.03
N THR A 479 -11.15 21.58 -20.42
CA THR A 479 -9.77 21.14 -20.59
C THR A 479 -9.77 19.72 -21.15
N LEU A 480 -9.03 19.48 -22.21
CA LEU A 480 -8.62 18.13 -22.60
C LEU A 480 -7.43 17.73 -21.74
N TRP A 481 -7.44 16.50 -21.29
CA TRP A 481 -6.43 15.95 -20.42
C TRP A 481 -5.95 14.60 -20.95
N ALA A 482 -4.67 14.36 -20.86
CA ALA A 482 -4.04 13.09 -21.22
C ALA A 482 -2.97 12.75 -20.18
N GLU A 483 -2.90 11.47 -19.80
CA GLU A 483 -1.87 10.97 -18.88
C GLU A 483 -1.34 9.62 -19.34
N LEU A 484 -0.05 9.44 -19.13
CA LEU A 484 0.63 8.17 -19.17
C LEU A 484 1.36 8.01 -17.83
N ASP A 485 1.01 6.97 -17.09
CA ASP A 485 1.64 6.61 -15.83
C ASP A 485 2.24 5.22 -15.94
N SER A 486 3.50 5.06 -15.50
CA SER A 486 4.16 3.76 -15.46
C SER A 486 4.85 3.61 -14.11
N LEU A 487 4.58 2.49 -13.42
CA LEU A 487 5.11 2.16 -12.11
C LEU A 487 5.71 0.76 -12.12
N ASP A 488 6.99 0.67 -11.79
CA ASP A 488 7.72 -0.58 -11.56
C ASP A 488 7.94 -0.75 -10.06
N VAL A 489 7.48 -1.86 -9.51
CA VAL A 489 7.62 -2.22 -8.09
C VAL A 489 8.41 -3.51 -8.01
N THR A 490 9.57 -3.45 -7.39
CA THR A 490 10.43 -4.62 -7.12
C THR A 490 10.45 -4.94 -5.63
N SER A 491 10.46 -6.21 -5.28
CA SER A 491 10.44 -6.66 -3.87
C SER A 491 11.05 -8.04 -3.72
N THR A 492 11.63 -8.31 -2.54
CA THR A 492 11.97 -9.67 -2.11
C THR A 492 10.72 -10.52 -1.80
N ASP A 493 9.58 -9.87 -1.49
CA ASP A 493 8.26 -10.52 -1.47
C ASP A 493 7.67 -10.44 -2.88
N ALA A 494 7.79 -11.52 -3.64
CA ALA A 494 7.38 -11.54 -5.06
C ALA A 494 5.90 -11.20 -5.27
N ARG A 495 5.03 -11.39 -4.26
CA ARG A 495 3.62 -10.99 -4.31
C ARG A 495 3.42 -9.47 -4.42
N ALA A 496 4.42 -8.70 -4.01
CA ALA A 496 4.39 -7.24 -4.05
C ALA A 496 5.12 -6.65 -5.27
N ALA A 497 5.78 -7.48 -6.10
CA ALA A 497 6.55 -7.03 -7.25
C ALA A 497 5.67 -7.04 -8.51
N TYR A 498 5.49 -5.88 -9.15
CA TYR A 498 4.70 -5.77 -10.38
C TYR A 498 5.14 -4.58 -11.23
N LEU A 499 4.82 -4.65 -12.52
CA LEU A 499 4.86 -3.53 -13.45
C LEU A 499 3.43 -3.17 -13.85
N ARG A 500 3.12 -1.88 -13.89
CA ARG A 500 1.82 -1.38 -14.30
C ARG A 500 1.98 -0.12 -15.13
N THR A 501 1.28 -0.05 -16.27
CA THR A 501 1.19 1.13 -17.10
C THR A 501 -0.26 1.48 -17.35
N GLN A 502 -0.60 2.76 -17.13
CA GLN A 502 -1.93 3.30 -17.42
C GLN A 502 -1.81 4.44 -18.42
N ALA A 503 -2.66 4.45 -19.43
CA ALA A 503 -2.78 5.53 -20.39
C ALA A 503 -4.22 6.03 -20.39
N MET A 504 -4.42 7.34 -20.23
CA MET A 504 -5.75 7.93 -20.08
C MET A 504 -5.93 9.18 -20.93
N LEU A 505 -7.14 9.38 -21.41
CA LEU A 505 -7.58 10.59 -22.09
C LEU A 505 -8.92 11.04 -21.51
N GLY A 506 -9.15 12.34 -21.39
CA GLY A 506 -10.41 12.80 -20.86
C GLY A 506 -10.69 14.28 -21.06
N VAL A 507 -11.83 14.68 -20.52
CA VAL A 507 -12.30 16.05 -20.50
C VAL A 507 -12.66 16.43 -19.08
N GLU A 508 -12.14 17.56 -18.67
CA GLU A 508 -12.56 18.23 -17.44
C GLU A 508 -13.42 19.44 -17.80
N TRP A 509 -14.50 19.61 -17.06
CA TRP A 509 -15.37 20.76 -17.11
C TRP A 509 -15.41 21.47 -15.77
N ARG A 510 -15.28 22.81 -15.78
CA ARG A 510 -15.38 23.68 -14.60
C ARG A 510 -16.38 24.81 -14.83
N LYS A 511 -17.26 25.05 -13.83
CA LYS A 511 -18.24 26.15 -13.86
C LYS A 511 -17.76 27.32 -12.99
#